data_c38104d623fe57554f6024a4bb088c14
#
_entry.id   c38104d623fe57554f6024a4bb088c14
#
_cell.length_a   1.000
_cell.length_b   1.000
_cell.length_c   1.000
_cell.angle_alpha   90.00
_cell.angle_beta   90.00
_cell.angle_gamma   90.00
#
_symmetry.space_group_name_H-M   'P 1'
#
loop_
_entity.id
_entity.type
_entity.pdbx_description
1 polymer ?
#
loop_
_entity_poly.entity_id
_entity_poly.type
_entity_poly.pdbx_seq_one_letter_code
_entity_poly.pdbx_strand_id
1 'polypeptide(L)'
;MNKRSLIVVLLTLSSLLLCSPTVTHAQWEPDVRLTVAPDSSCTGYNNAWSIAASGDSVHVVWFDKRDGDGEIYYKASTDRGTTWTADTRLTNDMAFSGWPAIHLSGLQINVAWEDQRELNPEIFYMRSTNGGATWEPFSRLSYAYGVSTSPCLSMTDSIVHVVWSDDRSGNSEIWYRRSLDGGAYWEPDTSLTNAPGNSEFPSIGVSGTNLHVAWADYRQGNTAEIYYKRSTDRGTTWGPDIRLTNYDSVNSYYPSLAVRDSDVHIVWRNDQRRLGIYYIRSTDGGDSWSPASRITDTLGYTFRPSIAVLGSNVHLVWMDDRLNCNPYFDIYYKCSTNRGNLWGPDTRLTYDPSFSWYPSIAVSGTKVHVVWTDHRDGNYEVYYKRNPTGNPSSIEEKAEALGQRVDVMHKLVPNPFVSFATIPGHHSELFILYDISGHRVGTYRGERIGEGLKAGVYFLRAEGGGAKPVRIVKVR
;
A
#
# COMPACT_ATOMS: atom_id res chain seq x y z
N MET A 1 53.37 -21.27 -69.79
CA MET A 1 52.86 -21.90 -68.56
C MET A 1 52.46 -20.79 -67.59
N ASN A 2 51.15 -20.46 -67.54
CA ASN A 2 50.64 -19.39 -66.73
C ASN A 2 50.20 -19.90 -65.35
N LYS A 3 50.80 -19.41 -64.28
CA LYS A 3 50.32 -19.63 -62.89
C LYS A 3 49.32 -18.50 -62.58
N ARG A 4 48.05 -18.85 -62.38
CA ARG A 4 47.02 -17.99 -61.86
C ARG A 4 47.06 -18.10 -60.32
N SER A 5 47.38 -17.00 -59.67
CA SER A 5 47.24 -16.84 -58.20
C SER A 5 45.81 -16.55 -57.84
N LEU A 6 45.24 -17.41 -56.99
CA LEU A 6 43.92 -17.26 -56.40
C LEU A 6 44.02 -16.42 -55.14
N ILE A 7 43.47 -15.21 -55.14
CA ILE A 7 43.38 -14.35 -53.95
C ILE A 7 42.07 -14.75 -53.24
N VAL A 8 42.20 -15.37 -52.09
CA VAL A 8 41.06 -15.61 -51.17
C VAL A 8 40.89 -14.38 -50.29
N VAL A 9 39.81 -13.67 -50.50
CA VAL A 9 39.39 -12.56 -49.61
C VAL A 9 38.57 -13.16 -48.49
N LEU A 10 39.15 -13.21 -47.28
CA LEU A 10 38.39 -13.54 -46.05
C LEU A 10 37.59 -12.30 -45.63
N LEU A 11 36.29 -12.33 -45.86
CA LEU A 11 35.34 -11.39 -45.24
C LEU A 11 35.08 -11.86 -43.81
N THR A 12 35.68 -11.18 -42.84
CA THR A 12 35.29 -11.29 -41.41
C THR A 12 34.01 -10.54 -41.19
N LEU A 13 32.90 -11.23 -41.10
CA LEU A 13 31.67 -10.68 -40.54
C LEU A 13 31.86 -10.47 -39.02
N SER A 14 32.17 -9.21 -38.65
CA SER A 14 32.02 -8.80 -37.24
C SER A 14 30.55 -8.63 -36.96
N SER A 15 29.92 -9.65 -36.32
CA SER A 15 28.60 -9.54 -35.73
C SER A 15 28.66 -8.54 -34.57
N LEU A 16 28.26 -7.27 -34.84
CA LEU A 16 27.88 -6.37 -33.77
C LEU A 16 26.63 -7.01 -33.08
N LEU A 17 26.86 -7.61 -31.94
CA LEU A 17 25.77 -7.85 -30.98
C LEU A 17 25.28 -6.47 -30.52
N LEU A 18 24.23 -5.97 -31.14
CA LEU A 18 23.40 -4.91 -30.59
C LEU A 18 22.78 -5.48 -29.31
N CYS A 19 23.46 -5.23 -28.19
CA CYS A 19 22.88 -5.42 -26.87
C CYS A 19 21.76 -4.40 -26.75
N SER A 20 20.56 -4.74 -27.22
CA SER A 20 19.37 -3.98 -26.90
C SER A 20 19.29 -3.93 -25.38
N PRO A 21 19.13 -2.74 -24.76
CA PRO A 21 18.88 -2.69 -23.34
C PRO A 21 17.59 -3.48 -23.10
N THR A 22 17.71 -4.64 -22.49
CA THR A 22 16.57 -5.36 -21.94
C THR A 22 16.00 -4.43 -20.89
N VAL A 23 14.87 -3.79 -21.21
CA VAL A 23 14.05 -3.12 -20.22
C VAL A 23 13.60 -4.24 -19.27
N THR A 24 14.36 -4.40 -18.19
CA THR A 24 13.96 -5.29 -17.11
C THR A 24 12.72 -4.69 -16.48
N HIS A 25 11.56 -5.21 -16.85
CA HIS A 25 10.33 -4.91 -16.13
C HIS A 25 10.53 -5.37 -14.69
N ALA A 26 10.29 -4.44 -13.76
CA ALA A 26 10.36 -4.72 -12.35
C ALA A 26 9.32 -5.78 -12.00
N GLN A 27 9.78 -6.96 -11.74
CA GLN A 27 8.95 -8.08 -11.35
C GLN A 27 8.91 -8.15 -9.82
N TRP A 28 7.72 -8.34 -9.25
CA TRP A 28 7.59 -8.74 -7.86
C TRP A 28 8.28 -10.08 -7.66
N GLU A 29 9.09 -10.17 -6.63
CA GLU A 29 9.75 -11.43 -6.28
C GLU A 29 8.72 -12.45 -5.72
N PRO A 30 9.05 -13.75 -5.67
CA PRO A 30 8.18 -14.74 -5.06
C PRO A 30 7.85 -14.41 -3.61
N ASP A 31 6.73 -14.95 -3.12
CA ASP A 31 6.34 -14.86 -1.72
C ASP A 31 7.37 -15.53 -0.82
N VAL A 32 7.67 -14.90 0.31
CA VAL A 32 8.52 -15.46 1.36
C VAL A 32 7.68 -15.64 2.61
N ARG A 33 7.54 -16.87 3.11
CA ARG A 33 6.92 -17.14 4.40
C ARG A 33 7.88 -16.73 5.50
N LEU A 34 7.49 -15.78 6.34
CA LEU A 34 8.31 -15.26 7.44
C LEU A 34 8.15 -16.04 8.74
N THR A 35 6.96 -16.60 8.97
CA THR A 35 6.66 -17.35 10.19
C THR A 35 6.32 -18.80 9.88
N VAL A 36 6.68 -19.70 10.77
CA VAL A 36 6.32 -21.12 10.76
C VAL A 36 5.98 -21.48 12.19
N ALA A 37 4.77 -21.13 12.61
CA ALA A 37 4.30 -21.34 13.96
C ALA A 37 3.29 -22.48 14.03
N PRO A 38 3.18 -23.20 15.15
CA PRO A 38 2.14 -24.23 15.31
C PRO A 38 0.74 -23.62 15.45
N ASP A 39 0.64 -22.32 15.74
CA ASP A 39 -0.58 -21.53 15.85
C ASP A 39 -0.47 -20.25 15.01
N SER A 40 -1.44 -19.35 15.14
CA SER A 40 -1.61 -18.19 14.25
C SER A 40 -0.59 -17.08 14.50
N SER A 41 0.01 -16.61 13.43
CA SER A 41 0.85 -15.40 13.35
C SER A 41 0.15 -14.36 12.47
N CYS A 42 -0.15 -13.17 13.00
CA CYS A 42 -0.93 -12.16 12.28
C CYS A 42 -0.28 -10.78 12.33
N THR A 43 -0.27 -10.08 11.20
CA THR A 43 0.05 -8.67 11.12
C THR A 43 -1.04 -7.82 11.79
N GLY A 44 -0.72 -6.57 12.13
CA GLY A 44 -1.69 -5.67 12.77
C GLY A 44 -2.90 -5.35 11.89
N TYR A 45 -4.11 -5.30 12.48
CA TYR A 45 -5.32 -5.01 11.72
C TYR A 45 -5.75 -3.53 11.74
N ASN A 46 -5.12 -2.70 12.53
CA ASN A 46 -5.52 -1.30 12.79
C ASN A 46 -4.82 -0.27 11.89
N ASN A 47 -4.56 -0.56 10.61
CA ASN A 47 -3.85 0.30 9.66
C ASN A 47 -2.46 0.76 10.14
N ALA A 48 -2.02 0.24 11.26
CA ALA A 48 -0.68 0.45 11.77
C ALA A 48 0.32 -0.34 10.91
N TRP A 49 1.48 0.20 10.77
CA TRP A 49 2.51 -0.43 9.97
C TRP A 49 3.14 -1.61 10.72
N SER A 50 2.86 -2.82 10.25
CA SER A 50 3.54 -4.03 10.72
C SER A 50 4.93 -4.19 10.13
N ILE A 51 5.32 -3.33 9.18
CA ILE A 51 6.62 -3.33 8.54
C ILE A 51 7.18 -1.90 8.46
N ALA A 52 8.48 -1.78 8.69
CA ALA A 52 9.23 -0.55 8.48
C ALA A 52 10.55 -0.85 7.78
N ALA A 53 11.03 0.05 6.92
CA ALA A 53 12.25 -0.15 6.15
C ALA A 53 13.06 1.14 6.02
N SER A 54 14.39 1.03 6.11
CA SER A 54 15.33 2.15 5.90
C SER A 54 16.68 1.61 5.39
N GLY A 55 17.18 2.19 4.31
CA GLY A 55 18.41 1.70 3.69
C GLY A 55 18.28 0.24 3.27
N ASP A 56 19.14 -0.61 3.81
CA ASP A 56 19.15 -2.05 3.55
C ASP A 56 18.38 -2.85 4.61
N SER A 57 17.90 -2.20 5.66
CA SER A 57 17.20 -2.84 6.77
C SER A 57 15.69 -2.85 6.57
N VAL A 58 15.08 -4.00 6.85
CA VAL A 58 13.62 -4.22 6.86
C VAL A 58 13.26 -4.90 8.18
N HIS A 59 12.26 -4.38 8.86
CA HIS A 59 11.84 -4.83 10.19
C HIS A 59 10.35 -5.12 10.16
N VAL A 60 9.96 -6.28 10.71
CA VAL A 60 8.57 -6.74 10.75
C VAL A 60 8.20 -7.09 12.18
N VAL A 61 7.00 -6.69 12.58
CA VAL A 61 6.37 -7.06 13.86
C VAL A 61 5.01 -7.69 13.61
N TRP A 62 4.65 -8.65 14.44
CA TRP A 62 3.36 -9.32 14.39
C TRP A 62 2.96 -9.79 15.77
N PHE A 63 1.71 -10.16 15.98
CA PHE A 63 1.32 -10.92 17.14
C PHE A 63 1.23 -12.41 16.78
N ASP A 64 1.59 -13.25 17.73
CA ASP A 64 1.78 -14.69 17.53
C ASP A 64 1.19 -15.47 18.69
N LYS A 65 0.41 -16.50 18.44
CA LYS A 65 -0.25 -17.31 19.44
C LYS A 65 0.49 -18.59 19.83
N ARG A 66 1.69 -18.81 19.29
CA ARG A 66 2.48 -20.03 19.56
C ARG A 66 2.78 -20.28 21.03
N ASP A 67 2.75 -19.23 21.86
CA ASP A 67 3.02 -19.30 23.29
C ASP A 67 1.77 -19.05 24.17
N GLY A 68 0.58 -19.06 23.58
CA GLY A 68 -0.70 -18.89 24.30
C GLY A 68 -1.58 -17.78 23.75
N ASP A 69 -1.93 -16.78 24.57
CA ASP A 69 -2.98 -15.82 24.23
C ASP A 69 -2.60 -14.78 23.16
N GLY A 70 -1.35 -14.65 22.83
CA GLY A 70 -0.82 -13.73 21.81
C GLY A 70 0.27 -12.86 22.39
N GLU A 71 1.40 -12.85 21.70
CA GLU A 71 2.60 -12.10 22.06
C GLU A 71 3.15 -11.33 20.88
N ILE A 72 3.87 -10.25 21.12
CA ILE A 72 4.53 -9.50 20.06
C ILE A 72 5.85 -10.16 19.70
N TYR A 73 5.99 -10.45 18.42
CA TYR A 73 7.21 -10.98 17.81
C TYR A 73 7.80 -10.01 16.80
N TYR A 74 9.08 -10.16 16.56
CA TYR A 74 9.88 -9.32 15.69
C TYR A 74 10.84 -10.16 14.86
N LYS A 75 11.12 -9.69 13.64
CA LYS A 75 12.12 -10.25 12.73
C LYS A 75 12.72 -9.12 11.89
N ALA A 76 13.98 -9.25 11.52
CA ALA A 76 14.68 -8.27 10.69
C ALA A 76 15.42 -8.92 9.51
N SER A 77 15.61 -8.11 8.49
CA SER A 77 16.54 -8.33 7.40
C SER A 77 17.50 -7.14 7.32
N THR A 78 18.78 -7.39 7.05
CA THR A 78 19.80 -6.35 6.81
C THR A 78 20.29 -6.34 5.36
N ASP A 79 19.67 -7.12 4.50
CA ASP A 79 19.99 -7.29 3.08
C ASP A 79 18.76 -7.05 2.17
N ARG A 80 17.93 -6.10 2.58
CA ARG A 80 16.74 -5.66 1.82
C ARG A 80 15.66 -6.75 1.67
N GLY A 81 15.51 -7.60 2.70
CA GLY A 81 14.52 -8.68 2.70
C GLY A 81 14.93 -9.94 1.94
N THR A 82 16.24 -10.13 1.66
CA THR A 82 16.74 -11.35 1.02
C THR A 82 16.86 -12.49 2.03
N THR A 83 17.45 -12.20 3.18
CA THR A 83 17.53 -13.12 4.32
C THR A 83 16.95 -12.48 5.57
N TRP A 84 16.51 -13.31 6.52
CA TRP A 84 15.81 -12.88 7.72
C TRP A 84 16.42 -13.51 8.96
N THR A 85 16.47 -12.76 10.05
CA THR A 85 16.86 -13.27 11.36
C THR A 85 15.89 -14.34 11.86
N ALA A 86 16.25 -15.04 12.93
CA ALA A 86 15.28 -15.82 13.71
C ALA A 86 14.21 -14.90 14.32
N ASP A 87 13.07 -15.48 14.69
CA ASP A 87 12.01 -14.77 15.42
C ASP A 87 12.52 -14.33 16.79
N THR A 88 12.23 -13.11 17.18
CA THR A 88 12.51 -12.56 18.51
C THR A 88 11.19 -12.26 19.20
N ARG A 89 10.89 -12.91 20.33
CA ARG A 89 9.74 -12.60 21.17
C ARG A 89 10.02 -11.33 21.96
N LEU A 90 9.17 -10.32 21.83
CA LEU A 90 9.31 -9.02 22.49
C LEU A 90 8.50 -8.93 23.79
N THR A 91 7.37 -9.61 23.87
CA THR A 91 6.55 -9.68 25.08
C THR A 91 6.51 -11.10 25.62
N ASN A 92 6.37 -11.23 26.93
CA ASN A 92 6.33 -12.51 27.61
C ASN A 92 5.38 -12.37 28.82
N ASP A 93 4.09 -12.41 28.57
CA ASP A 93 3.04 -12.20 29.55
C ASP A 93 1.98 -13.30 29.42
N MET A 94 1.14 -13.46 30.44
CA MET A 94 -0.01 -14.37 30.39
C MET A 94 -1.25 -13.73 29.79
N ALA A 95 -1.20 -12.42 29.47
CA ALA A 95 -2.27 -11.67 28.87
C ALA A 95 -2.01 -11.44 27.39
N PHE A 96 -3.06 -11.12 26.64
CA PHE A 96 -2.94 -10.83 25.21
C PHE A 96 -2.15 -9.56 24.96
N SER A 97 -1.09 -9.67 24.16
CA SER A 97 -0.38 -8.58 23.51
C SER A 97 -0.62 -8.65 22.00
N GLY A 98 -1.15 -7.60 21.38
CA GLY A 98 -1.50 -7.64 19.97
C GLY A 98 -1.46 -6.30 19.24
N TRP A 99 -1.76 -6.36 17.98
CA TRP A 99 -1.90 -5.22 17.07
C TRP A 99 -0.70 -4.25 17.08
N PRO A 100 0.53 -4.76 16.86
CA PRO A 100 1.72 -3.93 16.93
C PRO A 100 1.83 -2.96 15.76
N ALA A 101 2.40 -1.79 16.05
CA ALA A 101 2.87 -0.81 15.09
C ALA A 101 4.39 -0.64 15.22
N ILE A 102 5.11 -0.49 14.11
CA ILE A 102 6.56 -0.29 14.09
C ILE A 102 6.93 0.94 13.28
N HIS A 103 7.89 1.70 13.77
CA HIS A 103 8.56 2.76 13.00
C HIS A 103 10.06 2.79 13.33
N LEU A 104 10.88 3.19 12.36
CA LEU A 104 12.33 3.25 12.56
C LEU A 104 12.93 4.55 12.02
N SER A 105 14.03 4.96 12.63
CA SER A 105 14.91 6.04 12.16
C SER A 105 16.36 5.64 12.46
N GLY A 106 17.14 5.43 11.40
CA GLY A 106 18.50 4.88 11.54
C GLY A 106 18.48 3.51 12.20
N LEU A 107 19.22 3.36 13.29
CA LEU A 107 19.26 2.12 14.08
C LEU A 107 18.20 2.07 15.20
N GLN A 108 17.47 3.14 15.40
CA GLN A 108 16.41 3.16 16.40
C GLN A 108 15.13 2.58 15.83
N ILE A 109 14.60 1.59 16.53
CA ILE A 109 13.33 0.90 16.22
C ILE A 109 12.39 1.13 17.38
N ASN A 110 11.17 1.50 17.07
CA ASN A 110 10.11 1.76 18.03
C ASN A 110 8.91 0.87 17.71
N VAL A 111 8.38 0.20 18.72
CA VAL A 111 7.21 -0.66 18.62
C VAL A 111 6.19 -0.25 19.68
N ALA A 112 4.95 -0.05 19.29
CA ALA A 112 3.82 0.15 20.19
C ALA A 112 2.77 -0.92 19.93
N TRP A 113 2.06 -1.38 20.97
CA TRP A 113 1.06 -2.42 20.85
C TRP A 113 -0.06 -2.26 21.88
N GLU A 114 -1.15 -2.98 21.69
CA GLU A 114 -2.21 -3.15 22.67
C GLU A 114 -1.85 -4.30 23.60
N ASP A 115 -2.07 -4.11 24.90
CA ASP A 115 -1.73 -5.09 25.92
C ASP A 115 -2.81 -5.17 26.99
N GLN A 116 -3.22 -6.38 27.36
CA GLN A 116 -4.31 -6.61 28.29
C GLN A 116 -3.86 -7.03 29.69
N ARG A 117 -2.55 -6.90 30.02
CA ARG A 117 -2.02 -7.27 31.35
C ARG A 117 -2.63 -6.49 32.52
N GLU A 118 -3.21 -5.33 32.25
CA GLU A 118 -3.80 -4.42 33.25
C GLU A 118 -5.34 -4.50 33.30
N LEU A 119 -5.94 -5.62 32.92
CA LEU A 119 -7.38 -5.88 32.84
C LEU A 119 -8.10 -5.23 31.65
N ASN A 120 -7.77 -3.99 31.31
CA ASN A 120 -8.24 -3.30 30.12
C ASN A 120 -7.09 -3.21 29.09
N PRO A 121 -7.38 -3.23 27.79
CA PRO A 121 -6.39 -2.93 26.79
C PRO A 121 -5.76 -1.55 27.01
N GLU A 122 -4.43 -1.52 27.05
CA GLU A 122 -3.64 -0.32 27.20
C GLU A 122 -2.55 -0.27 26.13
N ILE A 123 -2.00 0.89 25.87
CA ILE A 123 -0.91 1.05 24.93
C ILE A 123 0.43 0.91 25.66
N PHE A 124 1.21 -0.03 25.16
CA PHE A 124 2.59 -0.26 25.60
C PHE A 124 3.56 0.06 24.46
N TYR A 125 4.79 0.29 24.82
CA TYR A 125 5.87 0.71 23.93
C TYR A 125 7.19 0.08 24.34
N MET A 126 8.01 -0.24 23.34
CA MET A 126 9.37 -0.73 23.51
C MET A 126 10.25 -0.20 22.38
N ARG A 127 11.54 -0.05 22.64
CA ARG A 127 12.50 0.38 21.63
C ARG A 127 13.78 -0.45 21.63
N SER A 128 14.44 -0.43 20.48
CA SER A 128 15.83 -0.84 20.31
C SER A 128 16.60 0.37 19.75
N THR A 129 17.82 0.59 20.25
CA THR A 129 18.71 1.66 19.77
C THR A 129 19.88 1.13 18.94
N ASN A 130 19.90 -0.18 18.67
CA ASN A 130 20.99 -0.88 17.99
C ASN A 130 20.51 -1.83 16.87
N GLY A 131 19.45 -1.42 16.15
CA GLY A 131 18.96 -2.15 14.98
C GLY A 131 18.24 -3.46 15.31
N GLY A 132 17.67 -3.59 16.51
CA GLY A 132 16.96 -4.78 16.97
C GLY A 132 17.85 -5.85 17.61
N ALA A 133 19.15 -5.57 17.80
CA ALA A 133 20.06 -6.52 18.45
C ALA A 133 19.72 -6.72 19.94
N THR A 134 19.31 -5.66 20.62
CA THR A 134 18.78 -5.71 21.99
C THR A 134 17.59 -4.75 22.13
N TRP A 135 16.72 -5.06 23.07
CA TRP A 135 15.49 -4.29 23.35
C TRP A 135 15.52 -3.78 24.78
N GLU A 136 15.10 -2.51 24.95
CA GLU A 136 14.96 -1.92 26.28
C GLU A 136 13.66 -2.39 26.96
N PRO A 137 13.54 -2.28 28.29
CA PRO A 137 12.29 -2.58 28.97
C PRO A 137 11.12 -1.78 28.39
N PHE A 138 9.95 -2.38 28.36
CA PHE A 138 8.73 -1.72 27.88
C PHE A 138 8.29 -0.57 28.81
N SER A 139 7.58 0.39 28.24
CA SER A 139 6.89 1.47 28.94
C SER A 139 5.39 1.38 28.66
N ARG A 140 4.55 1.55 29.67
CA ARG A 140 3.12 1.76 29.51
C ARG A 140 2.86 3.22 29.13
N LEU A 141 2.12 3.49 28.06
CA LEU A 141 1.85 4.85 27.59
C LEU A 141 0.48 5.37 27.99
N SER A 142 -0.52 4.52 28.12
CA SER A 142 -1.86 4.89 28.58
C SER A 142 -2.14 4.35 29.98
N TYR A 143 -2.90 5.08 30.78
CA TYR A 143 -3.15 4.79 32.20
C TYR A 143 -4.61 5.10 32.55
N ALA A 144 -5.56 4.54 31.82
CA ALA A 144 -6.95 4.89 32.03
C ALA A 144 -7.78 3.73 32.55
N TYR A 145 -8.97 4.02 33.10
CA TYR A 145 -9.97 3.01 33.39
C TYR A 145 -10.72 2.56 32.11
N GLY A 146 -10.46 3.20 30.99
CA GLY A 146 -11.04 2.90 29.69
C GLY A 146 -10.20 1.91 28.89
N VAL A 147 -10.60 1.72 27.64
CA VAL A 147 -9.96 0.86 26.65
C VAL A 147 -9.10 1.73 25.72
N SER A 148 -7.81 1.45 25.66
CA SER A 148 -6.87 2.10 24.75
C SER A 148 -6.49 1.13 23.64
N THR A 149 -6.76 1.48 22.38
CA THR A 149 -6.59 0.59 21.21
C THR A 149 -6.01 1.30 20.01
N SER A 150 -5.63 0.52 19.00
CA SER A 150 -5.23 1.02 17.68
C SER A 150 -4.06 2.00 17.72
N PRO A 151 -2.92 1.66 18.36
CA PRO A 151 -1.76 2.53 18.39
C PRO A 151 -1.17 2.71 16.99
N CYS A 152 -0.74 3.94 16.69
CA CYS A 152 0.06 4.25 15.53
C CYS A 152 1.19 5.18 15.94
N LEU A 153 2.39 5.00 15.38
CA LEU A 153 3.55 5.80 15.77
C LEU A 153 4.34 6.30 14.57
N SER A 154 4.98 7.43 14.76
CA SER A 154 5.92 8.00 13.81
C SER A 154 7.05 8.69 14.56
N MET A 155 8.21 8.85 13.93
CA MET A 155 9.32 9.58 14.54
C MET A 155 10.09 10.44 13.53
N THR A 156 10.69 11.50 14.01
CA THR A 156 11.67 12.30 13.30
C THR A 156 12.82 12.65 14.25
N ASP A 157 14.04 12.51 13.78
CA ASP A 157 15.22 12.65 14.62
C ASP A 157 15.13 11.74 15.87
N SER A 158 15.13 12.31 17.07
CA SER A 158 14.94 11.61 18.35
C SER A 158 13.53 11.75 18.93
N ILE A 159 12.59 12.38 18.23
CA ILE A 159 11.24 12.62 18.75
C ILE A 159 10.32 11.50 18.28
N VAL A 160 9.75 10.78 19.24
CA VAL A 160 8.77 9.71 18.99
C VAL A 160 7.37 10.24 19.30
N HIS A 161 6.45 10.02 18.38
CA HIS A 161 5.04 10.42 18.48
C HIS A 161 4.16 9.18 18.42
N VAL A 162 3.24 9.01 19.36
CA VAL A 162 2.28 7.92 19.42
C VAL A 162 0.88 8.49 19.53
N VAL A 163 -0.04 7.96 18.72
CA VAL A 163 -1.48 8.23 18.80
C VAL A 163 -2.23 6.92 19.00
N TRP A 164 -3.37 6.98 19.67
CA TRP A 164 -4.25 5.82 19.88
C TRP A 164 -5.71 6.27 20.08
N SER A 165 -6.62 5.33 20.02
CA SER A 165 -8.03 5.52 20.39
C SER A 165 -8.22 5.15 21.85
N ASP A 166 -8.96 5.94 22.65
CA ASP A 166 -9.12 5.76 24.08
C ASP A 166 -10.49 6.25 24.54
N ASP A 167 -11.23 5.44 25.28
CA ASP A 167 -12.60 5.75 25.69
C ASP A 167 -12.74 6.26 27.15
N ARG A 168 -11.62 6.62 27.79
CA ARG A 168 -11.58 7.15 29.18
C ARG A 168 -12.47 8.38 29.41
N SER A 169 -12.81 9.13 28.37
CA SER A 169 -13.66 10.31 28.42
C SER A 169 -15.16 10.02 28.26
N GLY A 170 -15.55 8.74 28.10
CA GLY A 170 -16.94 8.28 27.96
C GLY A 170 -17.30 7.85 26.54
N ASN A 171 -16.59 8.30 25.54
CA ASN A 171 -16.57 7.82 24.16
C ASN A 171 -15.12 7.76 23.67
N SER A 172 -14.90 7.02 22.59
CA SER A 172 -13.56 6.89 22.03
C SER A 172 -13.08 8.22 21.45
N GLU A 173 -11.91 8.68 21.86
CA GLU A 173 -11.23 9.88 21.39
C GLU A 173 -9.81 9.57 20.96
N ILE A 174 -9.20 10.42 20.12
CA ILE A 174 -7.80 10.29 19.73
C ILE A 174 -6.92 10.94 20.79
N TRP A 175 -6.05 10.14 21.35
CA TRP A 175 -5.05 10.58 22.31
C TRP A 175 -3.65 10.56 21.69
N TYR A 176 -2.77 11.38 22.22
CA TYR A 176 -1.42 11.61 21.74
C TYR A 176 -0.44 11.70 22.88
N ARG A 177 0.74 11.15 22.67
CA ARG A 177 1.87 11.28 23.58
C ARG A 177 3.17 11.35 22.78
N ARG A 178 4.14 12.13 23.27
CA ARG A 178 5.46 12.22 22.65
C ARG A 178 6.59 12.03 23.64
N SER A 179 7.72 11.61 23.10
CA SER A 179 9.01 11.58 23.76
C SER A 179 10.00 12.45 22.97
N LEU A 180 10.78 13.27 23.64
CA LEU A 180 11.78 14.14 23.02
C LEU A 180 13.18 13.51 22.98
N ASP A 181 13.36 12.35 23.59
CA ASP A 181 14.65 11.66 23.81
C ASP A 181 14.65 10.22 23.28
N GLY A 182 13.92 9.98 22.20
CA GLY A 182 13.87 8.70 21.54
C GLY A 182 13.06 7.64 22.29
N GLY A 183 12.10 8.02 23.12
CA GLY A 183 11.23 7.10 23.86
C GLY A 183 11.77 6.69 25.24
N ALA A 184 12.83 7.35 25.76
CA ALA A 184 13.30 7.09 27.11
C ALA A 184 12.39 7.72 28.16
N TYR A 185 11.95 8.94 27.94
CA TYR A 185 11.00 9.65 28.78
C TYR A 185 9.82 10.16 27.95
N TRP A 186 8.63 10.09 28.50
CA TRP A 186 7.38 10.46 27.85
C TRP A 186 6.71 11.65 28.54
N GLU A 187 6.38 12.67 27.76
CA GLU A 187 5.56 13.79 28.25
C GLU A 187 4.15 13.32 28.62
N PRO A 188 3.36 14.10 29.36
CA PRO A 188 1.95 13.77 29.61
C PRO A 188 1.18 13.59 28.30
N ASP A 189 0.18 12.71 28.33
CA ASP A 189 -0.72 12.49 27.20
C ASP A 189 -1.67 13.68 27.00
N THR A 190 -2.13 13.85 25.78
CA THR A 190 -3.03 14.95 25.37
C THR A 190 -4.15 14.39 24.50
N SER A 191 -5.39 14.74 24.81
CA SER A 191 -6.52 14.45 23.92
C SER A 191 -6.44 15.35 22.69
N LEU A 192 -6.42 14.77 21.50
CA LEU A 192 -6.48 15.51 20.23
C LEU A 192 -7.91 15.80 19.79
N THR A 193 -8.87 15.00 20.23
CA THR A 193 -10.27 15.15 19.91
C THR A 193 -11.09 15.24 21.20
N ASN A 194 -12.23 15.89 21.11
CA ASN A 194 -13.25 15.95 22.15
C ASN A 194 -14.60 16.17 21.44
N ALA A 195 -15.11 15.11 20.86
CA ALA A 195 -16.28 15.15 20.00
C ALA A 195 -17.47 14.38 20.62
N PRO A 196 -18.71 14.66 20.26
CA PRO A 196 -19.87 13.95 20.80
C PRO A 196 -20.01 12.50 20.32
N GLY A 197 -19.24 12.08 19.32
CA GLY A 197 -19.20 10.69 18.80
C GLY A 197 -17.81 10.10 18.92
N ASN A 198 -17.67 8.83 18.60
CA ASN A 198 -16.37 8.17 18.63
C ASN A 198 -15.39 8.75 17.60
N SER A 199 -14.13 8.86 17.98
CA SER A 199 -12.98 9.09 17.11
C SER A 199 -12.08 7.87 17.19
N GLU A 200 -11.82 7.21 16.05
CA GLU A 200 -11.22 5.87 16.03
C GLU A 200 -10.20 5.71 14.88
N PHE A 201 -9.33 4.70 15.01
CA PHE A 201 -8.36 4.28 13.99
C PHE A 201 -7.43 5.41 13.52
N PRO A 202 -6.67 6.03 14.43
CA PRO A 202 -5.76 7.10 14.05
C PRO A 202 -4.60 6.59 13.20
N SER A 203 -4.15 7.43 12.27
CA SER A 203 -2.91 7.26 11.51
C SER A 203 -2.09 8.54 11.63
N ILE A 204 -0.81 8.44 11.94
CA ILE A 204 0.10 9.58 12.13
C ILE A 204 1.28 9.51 11.18
N GLY A 205 1.69 10.67 10.65
CA GLY A 205 2.93 10.83 9.89
C GLY A 205 3.62 12.14 10.25
N VAL A 206 4.93 12.16 10.13
CA VAL A 206 5.77 13.32 10.47
C VAL A 206 6.73 13.67 9.34
N SER A 207 6.92 14.96 9.10
CA SER A 207 7.94 15.49 8.21
C SER A 207 8.53 16.78 8.82
N GLY A 208 9.79 16.73 9.23
CA GLY A 208 10.46 17.83 9.95
C GLY A 208 9.74 18.18 11.26
N THR A 209 9.17 19.38 11.35
CA THR A 209 8.40 19.85 12.51
C THR A 209 6.89 19.58 12.40
N ASN A 210 6.43 19.15 11.23
CA ASN A 210 5.02 19.00 10.95
C ASN A 210 4.54 17.58 11.24
N LEU A 211 3.50 17.48 12.06
CA LEU A 211 2.78 16.26 12.34
C LEU A 211 1.41 16.32 11.69
N HIS A 212 0.98 15.19 11.18
CA HIS A 212 -0.30 15.01 10.53
C HIS A 212 -1.00 13.79 11.10
N VAL A 213 -2.24 13.95 11.57
CA VAL A 213 -3.05 12.86 12.11
C VAL A 213 -4.38 12.82 11.36
N ALA A 214 -4.77 11.64 10.92
CA ALA A 214 -6.08 11.38 10.32
C ALA A 214 -6.79 10.27 11.11
N TRP A 215 -8.11 10.35 11.24
CA TRP A 215 -8.91 9.38 11.98
C TRP A 215 -10.32 9.25 11.39
N ALA A 216 -11.04 8.21 11.76
CA ALA A 216 -12.47 8.05 11.50
C ALA A 216 -13.26 8.66 12.65
N ASP A 217 -14.23 9.51 12.36
CA ASP A 217 -14.94 10.31 13.35
C ASP A 217 -16.46 10.24 13.15
N TYR A 218 -17.19 9.96 14.22
CA TYR A 218 -18.64 9.77 14.23
C TYR A 218 -19.41 10.98 14.78
N ARG A 219 -18.77 12.15 14.96
CA ARG A 219 -19.41 13.37 15.52
C ARG A 219 -20.61 13.87 14.75
N GLN A 220 -20.78 13.48 13.49
CA GLN A 220 -21.91 13.86 12.64
C GLN A 220 -23.09 12.88 12.74
N GLY A 221 -23.05 11.87 13.60
CA GLY A 221 -24.11 10.88 13.81
C GLY A 221 -23.62 9.42 13.66
N ASN A 222 -24.39 8.58 12.97
CA ASN A 222 -24.11 7.15 12.88
C ASN A 222 -23.13 6.76 11.75
N THR A 223 -22.62 7.72 11.01
CA THR A 223 -21.67 7.48 9.89
C THR A 223 -20.32 8.10 10.20
N ALA A 224 -19.28 7.32 9.98
CA ALA A 224 -17.91 7.79 10.15
C ALA A 224 -17.46 8.62 8.95
N GLU A 225 -16.75 9.71 9.23
CA GLU A 225 -16.08 10.54 8.24
C GLU A 225 -14.59 10.64 8.57
N ILE A 226 -13.76 10.89 7.57
CA ILE A 226 -12.33 11.12 7.79
C ILE A 226 -12.12 12.56 8.22
N TYR A 227 -11.52 12.71 9.38
CA TYR A 227 -11.04 13.97 9.92
C TYR A 227 -9.51 13.99 9.95
N TYR A 228 -8.99 15.19 10.02
CA TYR A 228 -7.57 15.48 10.00
C TYR A 228 -7.23 16.63 10.94
N LYS A 229 -6.05 16.56 11.53
CA LYS A 229 -5.47 17.61 12.36
C LYS A 229 -3.96 17.65 12.15
N ARG A 230 -3.33 18.82 12.29
CA ARG A 230 -1.87 18.95 12.21
C ARG A 230 -1.31 19.79 13.36
N SER A 231 -0.04 19.55 13.61
CA SER A 231 0.85 20.41 14.39
C SER A 231 2.00 20.85 13.50
N THR A 232 2.49 22.08 13.68
CA THR A 232 3.66 22.63 12.96
C THR A 232 4.86 22.86 13.88
N ASP A 233 4.76 22.48 15.14
CA ASP A 233 5.72 22.72 16.21
C ASP A 233 6.10 21.44 16.99
N ARG A 234 6.23 20.31 16.27
CA ARG A 234 6.59 19.00 16.82
C ARG A 234 5.60 18.46 17.85
N GLY A 235 4.30 18.76 17.67
CA GLY A 235 3.23 18.29 18.55
C GLY A 235 3.07 19.08 19.85
N THR A 236 3.66 20.29 19.95
CA THR A 236 3.48 21.15 21.11
C THR A 236 2.09 21.79 21.10
N THR A 237 1.65 22.28 19.94
CA THR A 237 0.29 22.80 19.74
C THR A 237 -0.34 22.14 18.52
N TRP A 238 -1.67 22.08 18.51
CA TRP A 238 -2.45 21.43 17.46
C TRP A 238 -3.45 22.39 16.86
N GLY A 239 -3.58 22.37 15.53
CA GLY A 239 -4.58 23.13 14.79
C GLY A 239 -6.01 22.60 15.00
N PRO A 240 -7.00 23.19 14.34
CA PRO A 240 -8.39 22.72 14.40
C PRO A 240 -8.57 21.38 13.67
N ASP A 241 -9.67 20.68 14.00
CA ASP A 241 -10.13 19.52 13.25
C ASP A 241 -10.63 19.96 11.87
N ILE A 242 -10.20 19.27 10.83
CA ILE A 242 -10.62 19.49 9.44
C ILE A 242 -11.35 18.24 8.96
N ARG A 243 -12.62 18.36 8.58
CA ARG A 243 -13.38 17.28 7.96
C ARG A 243 -12.92 17.14 6.49
N LEU A 244 -12.40 15.99 6.10
CA LEU A 244 -11.91 15.72 4.76
C LEU A 244 -12.96 15.04 3.86
N THR A 245 -13.91 14.35 4.45
CA THR A 245 -14.99 13.67 3.71
C THR A 245 -16.35 14.21 4.12
N ASN A 246 -17.31 14.17 3.20
CA ASN A 246 -18.66 14.65 3.43
C ASN A 246 -19.66 13.74 2.71
N TYR A 247 -19.83 12.53 3.24
CA TYR A 247 -20.69 11.51 2.68
C TYR A 247 -21.77 11.13 3.70
N ASP A 248 -22.71 12.03 3.98
CA ASP A 248 -23.68 12.00 5.07
C ASP A 248 -24.47 10.70 5.29
N SER A 249 -24.37 9.72 4.41
CA SER A 249 -25.06 8.43 4.50
C SER A 249 -24.13 7.22 4.34
N VAL A 250 -22.82 7.43 4.37
CA VAL A 250 -21.83 6.41 4.00
C VAL A 250 -20.60 6.53 4.87
N ASN A 251 -20.16 5.41 5.44
CA ASN A 251 -18.98 5.41 6.28
C ASN A 251 -17.67 5.55 5.50
N SER A 252 -16.75 6.31 6.05
CA SER A 252 -15.36 6.42 5.68
C SER A 252 -14.49 5.91 6.83
N TYR A 253 -13.75 4.81 6.63
CA TYR A 253 -13.02 4.11 7.69
C TYR A 253 -11.56 3.86 7.36
N TYR A 254 -10.80 3.53 8.39
CA TYR A 254 -9.45 3.00 8.31
C TYR A 254 -8.53 3.88 7.48
N PRO A 255 -8.38 5.15 7.86
CA PRO A 255 -7.43 6.02 7.17
C PRO A 255 -6.01 5.49 7.35
N SER A 256 -5.23 5.53 6.28
CA SER A 256 -3.79 5.34 6.30
C SER A 256 -3.13 6.55 5.68
N LEU A 257 -2.11 7.09 6.35
CA LEU A 257 -1.51 8.37 6.03
C LEU A 257 0.00 8.20 5.80
N ALA A 258 0.51 8.81 4.72
CA ALA A 258 1.94 8.93 4.47
C ALA A 258 2.30 10.36 4.14
N VAL A 259 3.45 10.80 4.64
CA VAL A 259 3.92 12.20 4.52
C VAL A 259 5.34 12.22 3.97
N ARG A 260 5.60 13.16 3.09
CA ARG A 260 6.94 13.52 2.65
C ARG A 260 7.04 15.00 2.33
N ASP A 261 7.94 15.69 2.99
CA ASP A 261 8.09 17.16 2.86
C ASP A 261 6.74 17.84 3.13
N SER A 262 6.18 18.56 2.16
CA SER A 262 4.85 19.16 2.23
C SER A 262 3.74 18.30 1.63
N ASP A 263 4.07 17.15 1.04
CA ASP A 263 3.08 16.25 0.46
C ASP A 263 2.47 15.35 1.55
N VAL A 264 1.16 15.43 1.72
CA VAL A 264 0.38 14.59 2.63
C VAL A 264 -0.58 13.74 1.81
N HIS A 265 -0.51 12.44 1.97
CA HIS A 265 -1.32 11.47 1.25
C HIS A 265 -2.19 10.69 2.24
N ILE A 266 -3.49 10.66 2.03
CA ILE A 266 -4.42 9.90 2.88
C ILE A 266 -5.28 9.02 1.99
N VAL A 267 -5.37 7.75 2.35
CA VAL A 267 -6.28 6.76 1.77
C VAL A 267 -7.22 6.24 2.84
N TRP A 268 -8.42 5.86 2.45
CA TRP A 268 -9.40 5.26 3.35
C TRP A 268 -10.34 4.34 2.59
N ARG A 269 -11.03 3.48 3.32
CA ARG A 269 -12.16 2.72 2.79
C ARG A 269 -13.42 3.56 2.89
N ASN A 270 -14.22 3.57 1.82
CA ASN A 270 -15.54 4.19 1.82
C ASN A 270 -16.61 3.17 1.41
N ASP A 271 -17.73 3.16 2.14
CA ASP A 271 -18.82 2.18 1.99
C ASP A 271 -19.83 2.56 0.91
N GLN A 272 -19.56 3.57 0.07
CA GLN A 272 -20.46 4.01 -0.99
C GLN A 272 -20.75 2.88 -1.97
N ARG A 273 -22.00 2.66 -2.33
CA ARG A 273 -22.62 1.62 -3.21
C ARG A 273 -21.77 0.43 -3.67
N ARG A 274 -20.46 0.57 -3.67
CA ARG A 274 -19.42 -0.44 -3.92
C ARG A 274 -18.23 -0.03 -3.08
N LEU A 275 -17.92 -0.81 -2.08
CA LEU A 275 -16.80 -0.56 -1.17
C LEU A 275 -15.54 -0.27 -1.98
N GLY A 276 -14.94 0.88 -1.80
CA GLY A 276 -13.78 1.33 -2.58
C GLY A 276 -12.73 1.98 -1.70
N ILE A 277 -11.47 1.95 -2.17
CA ILE A 277 -10.42 2.77 -1.59
C ILE A 277 -10.45 4.14 -2.24
N TYR A 278 -10.54 5.16 -1.41
CA TYR A 278 -10.51 6.58 -1.78
C TYR A 278 -9.19 7.21 -1.36
N TYR A 279 -8.88 8.30 -1.99
CA TYR A 279 -7.63 9.01 -1.83
C TYR A 279 -7.84 10.52 -1.88
N ILE A 280 -7.10 11.23 -1.06
CA ILE A 280 -6.98 12.68 -1.05
C ILE A 280 -5.52 13.06 -0.79
N ARG A 281 -5.08 14.21 -1.26
CA ARG A 281 -3.74 14.72 -0.96
C ARG A 281 -3.73 16.22 -0.74
N SER A 282 -2.73 16.65 -0.01
CA SER A 282 -2.26 18.01 0.10
C SER A 282 -0.84 18.11 -0.45
N THR A 283 -0.46 19.23 -1.03
CA THR A 283 0.90 19.53 -1.49
C THR A 283 1.52 20.74 -0.77
N ASP A 284 0.80 21.29 0.22
CA ASP A 284 1.13 22.47 0.99
C ASP A 284 1.11 22.22 2.50
N GLY A 285 1.40 20.98 2.93
CA GLY A 285 1.47 20.60 4.34
C GLY A 285 0.13 20.53 5.04
N GLY A 286 -0.98 20.31 4.29
CA GLY A 286 -2.32 20.18 4.83
C GLY A 286 -3.11 21.51 4.92
N ASP A 287 -2.63 22.57 4.26
CA ASP A 287 -3.39 23.84 4.18
C ASP A 287 -4.55 23.73 3.20
N SER A 288 -4.34 23.09 2.07
CA SER A 288 -5.39 22.79 1.09
C SER A 288 -5.36 21.34 0.63
N TRP A 289 -6.50 20.86 0.15
CA TRP A 289 -6.68 19.45 -0.23
C TRP A 289 -7.26 19.32 -1.64
N SER A 290 -6.77 18.32 -2.38
CA SER A 290 -7.39 17.93 -3.65
C SER A 290 -8.81 17.42 -3.43
N PRO A 291 -9.66 17.37 -4.46
CA PRO A 291 -10.91 16.61 -4.38
C PRO A 291 -10.61 15.13 -4.07
N ALA A 292 -11.43 14.53 -3.20
CA ALA A 292 -11.36 13.10 -2.93
C ALA A 292 -11.70 12.31 -4.20
N SER A 293 -10.92 11.28 -4.49
CA SER A 293 -11.10 10.43 -5.66
C SER A 293 -11.05 8.95 -5.29
N ARG A 294 -11.93 8.15 -5.90
CA ARG A 294 -11.86 6.70 -5.81
C ARG A 294 -10.71 6.21 -6.68
N ILE A 295 -9.80 5.43 -6.10
CA ILE A 295 -8.61 4.93 -6.81
C ILE A 295 -8.66 3.44 -7.14
N THR A 296 -9.60 2.69 -6.57
CA THR A 296 -9.86 1.30 -6.95
C THR A 296 -11.03 1.23 -7.92
N ASP A 297 -10.85 0.51 -9.03
CA ASP A 297 -11.89 0.26 -10.03
C ASP A 297 -12.34 -1.21 -9.97
N THR A 298 -12.97 -1.58 -8.87
CA THR A 298 -13.42 -2.96 -8.62
C THR A 298 -14.90 -3.01 -8.33
N LEU A 299 -15.51 -4.17 -8.62
CA LEU A 299 -16.86 -4.53 -8.20
C LEU A 299 -16.88 -5.28 -6.86
N GLY A 300 -15.70 -5.69 -6.36
CA GLY A 300 -15.52 -6.39 -5.11
C GLY A 300 -15.43 -5.46 -3.91
N TYR A 301 -15.36 -6.07 -2.73
CA TYR A 301 -15.15 -5.39 -1.46
C TYR A 301 -13.66 -5.11 -1.27
N THR A 302 -13.32 -3.89 -0.87
CA THR A 302 -11.94 -3.48 -0.59
C THR A 302 -11.80 -3.05 0.87
N PHE A 303 -10.71 -3.46 1.52
CA PHE A 303 -10.48 -3.19 2.94
C PHE A 303 -9.01 -2.88 3.24
N ARG A 304 -8.78 -2.24 4.40
CA ARG A 304 -7.46 -2.11 5.03
C ARG A 304 -6.39 -1.58 4.09
N PRO A 305 -6.54 -0.37 3.54
CA PRO A 305 -5.48 0.23 2.76
C PRO A 305 -4.27 0.57 3.62
N SER A 306 -3.07 0.37 3.08
CA SER A 306 -1.81 0.84 3.67
C SER A 306 -1.00 1.58 2.61
N ILE A 307 -0.56 2.80 2.93
CA ILE A 307 0.11 3.70 1.99
C ILE A 307 1.52 4.03 2.46
N ALA A 308 2.46 4.13 1.52
CA ALA A 308 3.82 4.59 1.77
C ALA A 308 4.27 5.52 0.64
N VAL A 309 5.15 6.47 0.96
CA VAL A 309 5.67 7.46 0.00
C VAL A 309 7.20 7.51 0.02
N LEU A 310 7.79 7.55 -1.18
CA LEU A 310 9.22 7.76 -1.35
C LEU A 310 9.51 8.59 -2.62
N GLY A 311 10.09 9.77 -2.46
CA GLY A 311 10.25 10.70 -3.55
C GLY A 311 8.91 11.15 -4.13
N SER A 312 8.74 11.01 -5.44
CA SER A 312 7.47 11.26 -6.13
C SER A 312 6.55 10.04 -6.18
N ASN A 313 7.02 8.89 -5.69
CA ASN A 313 6.28 7.64 -5.78
C ASN A 313 5.41 7.46 -4.54
N VAL A 314 4.14 7.17 -4.79
CA VAL A 314 3.15 6.84 -3.77
C VAL A 314 2.70 5.40 -4.01
N HIS A 315 2.85 4.56 -3.01
CA HIS A 315 2.59 3.12 -3.08
C HIS A 315 1.44 2.76 -2.16
N LEU A 316 0.53 1.96 -2.64
CA LEU A 316 -0.67 1.53 -1.93
C LEU A 316 -0.85 0.03 -2.03
N VAL A 317 -1.21 -0.61 -0.92
CA VAL A 317 -1.70 -2.00 -0.86
C VAL A 317 -3.06 -2.04 -0.17
N TRP A 318 -3.89 -3.02 -0.51
CA TRP A 318 -5.19 -3.24 0.11
C TRP A 318 -5.65 -4.69 -0.06
N MET A 319 -6.66 -5.08 0.70
CA MET A 319 -7.39 -6.34 0.54
C MET A 319 -8.52 -6.15 -0.47
N ASP A 320 -8.73 -7.14 -1.35
CA ASP A 320 -9.75 -7.08 -2.42
C ASP A 320 -10.29 -8.48 -2.74
N ASP A 321 -11.61 -8.61 -2.80
CA ASP A 321 -12.28 -9.90 -3.10
C ASP A 321 -12.83 -10.00 -4.53
N ARG A 322 -12.41 -9.10 -5.43
CA ARG A 322 -12.95 -8.96 -6.80
C ARG A 322 -12.99 -10.24 -7.66
N LEU A 323 -12.15 -11.20 -7.35
CA LEU A 323 -12.04 -12.45 -8.13
C LEU A 323 -12.79 -13.61 -7.50
N ASN A 324 -13.08 -13.53 -6.21
CA ASN A 324 -13.68 -14.60 -5.44
C ASN A 324 -14.99 -14.08 -4.85
N CYS A 325 -16.10 -14.31 -5.47
CA CYS A 325 -17.42 -13.86 -5.02
C CYS A 325 -17.83 -14.38 -3.62
N ASN A 326 -16.89 -14.87 -2.79
CA ASN A 326 -17.11 -15.35 -1.43
C ASN A 326 -15.80 -15.74 -0.73
N PRO A 327 -15.61 -15.52 0.50
CA PRO A 327 -15.00 -14.52 1.38
C PRO A 327 -13.46 -14.41 1.27
N TYR A 328 -12.85 -14.89 0.19
CA TYR A 328 -11.39 -14.93 0.03
C TYR A 328 -10.86 -13.61 -0.53
N PHE A 329 -10.09 -12.90 0.29
CA PHE A 329 -9.40 -11.68 -0.12
C PHE A 329 -8.01 -11.99 -0.63
N ASP A 330 -7.61 -11.21 -1.62
CA ASP A 330 -6.23 -11.12 -2.10
C ASP A 330 -5.63 -9.76 -1.76
N ILE A 331 -4.31 -9.70 -1.75
CA ILE A 331 -3.59 -8.44 -1.63
C ILE A 331 -3.36 -7.86 -3.01
N TYR A 332 -3.76 -6.61 -3.17
CA TYR A 332 -3.54 -5.80 -4.37
C TYR A 332 -2.61 -4.63 -4.07
N TYR A 333 -1.95 -4.17 -5.10
CA TYR A 333 -1.01 -3.07 -5.09
C TYR A 333 -1.31 -2.09 -6.22
N LYS A 334 -1.03 -0.82 -5.98
CA LYS A 334 -1.08 0.25 -6.97
C LYS A 334 -0.02 1.30 -6.66
N CYS A 335 0.50 1.97 -7.69
CA CYS A 335 1.50 3.02 -7.51
C CYS A 335 1.18 4.23 -8.37
N SER A 336 1.52 5.40 -7.85
CA SER A 336 1.64 6.65 -8.59
C SER A 336 3.11 7.07 -8.62
N THR A 337 3.63 7.52 -9.76
CA THR A 337 5.01 8.03 -9.91
C THR A 337 5.07 9.55 -9.96
N ASN A 338 3.95 10.24 -9.79
CA ASN A 338 3.82 11.68 -9.93
C ASN A 338 3.06 12.31 -8.74
N ARG A 339 3.47 11.94 -7.53
CA ARG A 339 2.91 12.46 -6.25
C ARG A 339 1.40 12.24 -6.12
N GLY A 340 0.88 11.10 -6.60
CA GLY A 340 -0.54 10.77 -6.51
C GLY A 340 -1.45 11.49 -7.53
N ASN A 341 -0.89 12.18 -8.54
CA ASN A 341 -1.72 12.81 -9.59
C ASN A 341 -2.40 11.78 -10.50
N LEU A 342 -1.64 10.78 -10.91
CA LEU A 342 -2.13 9.67 -11.71
C LEU A 342 -1.68 8.35 -11.10
N TRP A 343 -2.57 7.39 -11.10
CA TRP A 343 -2.33 6.05 -10.58
C TRP A 343 -2.18 5.05 -11.71
N GLY A 344 -1.23 4.16 -11.57
CA GLY A 344 -1.04 3.02 -12.46
C GLY A 344 -2.16 1.99 -12.33
N PRO A 345 -2.09 0.86 -13.03
CA PRO A 345 -3.05 -0.23 -12.92
C PRO A 345 -2.96 -0.94 -11.57
N ASP A 346 -4.05 -1.63 -11.20
CA ASP A 346 -4.07 -2.54 -10.07
C ASP A 346 -3.21 -3.77 -10.37
N THR A 347 -2.42 -4.19 -9.40
CA THR A 347 -1.57 -5.37 -9.47
C THR A 347 -1.96 -6.33 -8.37
N ARG A 348 -2.36 -7.55 -8.69
CA ARG A 348 -2.58 -8.61 -7.71
C ARG A 348 -1.25 -9.15 -7.21
N LEU A 349 -1.07 -9.23 -5.89
CA LEU A 349 0.16 -9.74 -5.28
C LEU A 349 0.06 -11.20 -4.80
N THR A 350 -1.14 -11.66 -4.42
CA THR A 350 -1.39 -13.02 -3.92
C THR A 350 -2.29 -13.79 -4.88
N TYR A 351 -2.03 -15.08 -5.05
CA TYR A 351 -2.71 -15.94 -6.03
C TYR A 351 -3.18 -17.26 -5.42
N ASP A 352 -2.94 -17.48 -4.14
CA ASP A 352 -3.39 -18.67 -3.45
C ASP A 352 -4.91 -18.60 -3.22
N PRO A 353 -5.67 -19.70 -3.29
CA PRO A 353 -7.10 -19.71 -3.06
C PRO A 353 -7.50 -19.51 -1.59
N SER A 354 -6.55 -19.28 -0.69
CA SER A 354 -6.77 -19.02 0.74
C SER A 354 -6.89 -17.52 1.04
N PHE A 355 -7.17 -17.19 2.28
CA PHE A 355 -7.26 -15.80 2.74
C PHE A 355 -5.91 -15.11 2.80
N SER A 356 -5.80 -13.92 2.22
CA SER A 356 -4.69 -12.99 2.42
C SER A 356 -5.23 -11.70 3.02
N TRP A 357 -4.82 -11.34 4.26
CA TRP A 357 -5.39 -10.27 5.06
C TRP A 357 -4.35 -9.29 5.60
N TYR A 358 -4.81 -8.10 6.00
CA TYR A 358 -4.05 -7.10 6.77
C TYR A 358 -2.69 -6.74 6.15
N PRO A 359 -2.65 -6.25 4.90
CA PRO A 359 -1.41 -5.87 4.29
C PRO A 359 -0.83 -4.61 4.93
N SER A 360 0.50 -4.57 5.02
CA SER A 360 1.25 -3.39 5.41
C SER A 360 2.40 -3.17 4.44
N ILE A 361 2.70 -1.91 4.10
CA ILE A 361 3.69 -1.53 3.11
C ILE A 361 4.74 -0.61 3.69
N ALA A 362 6.01 -0.85 3.33
CA ALA A 362 7.11 0.07 3.58
C ALA A 362 7.96 0.24 2.32
N VAL A 363 8.69 1.34 2.24
CA VAL A 363 9.56 1.67 1.10
C VAL A 363 10.94 2.08 1.58
N SER A 364 11.98 1.60 0.92
CA SER A 364 13.36 2.05 1.17
C SER A 364 14.19 2.05 -0.11
N GLY A 365 14.92 3.14 -0.37
CA GLY A 365 15.64 3.32 -1.64
C GLY A 365 14.70 3.20 -2.84
N THR A 366 14.92 2.23 -3.71
CA THR A 366 14.00 1.93 -4.84
C THR A 366 13.11 0.73 -4.58
N LYS A 367 13.05 0.21 -3.34
CA LYS A 367 12.36 -1.05 -3.05
C LYS A 367 11.05 -0.82 -2.34
N VAL A 368 10.09 -1.66 -2.70
CA VAL A 368 8.79 -1.76 -2.02
C VAL A 368 8.73 -3.10 -1.29
N HIS A 369 8.36 -3.05 -0.04
CA HIS A 369 8.25 -4.19 0.87
C HIS A 369 6.80 -4.30 1.34
N VAL A 370 6.21 -5.47 1.20
CA VAL A 370 4.83 -5.75 1.62
C VAL A 370 4.81 -6.98 2.51
N VAL A 371 4.12 -6.89 3.64
CA VAL A 371 3.78 -8.05 4.49
C VAL A 371 2.28 -8.18 4.59
N TRP A 372 1.81 -9.40 4.83
CA TRP A 372 0.40 -9.70 5.06
C TRP A 372 0.24 -10.97 5.87
N THR A 373 -0.94 -11.18 6.41
CA THR A 373 -1.38 -12.43 7.03
C THR A 373 -1.97 -13.33 5.97
N ASP A 374 -1.56 -14.60 5.91
CA ASP A 374 -1.99 -15.57 4.90
C ASP A 374 -2.37 -16.91 5.53
N HIS A 375 -3.40 -17.57 5.02
CA HIS A 375 -3.94 -18.82 5.57
C HIS A 375 -3.61 -20.06 4.71
N ARG A 376 -2.76 -19.93 3.68
CA ARG A 376 -2.46 -21.03 2.73
C ARG A 376 -1.84 -22.29 3.36
N ASP A 377 -1.26 -22.18 4.53
CA ASP A 377 -0.61 -23.30 5.22
C ASP A 377 -1.51 -24.00 6.25
N GLY A 378 -2.82 -23.66 6.30
CA GLY A 378 -3.79 -24.24 7.22
C GLY A 378 -3.97 -23.51 8.55
N ASN A 379 -3.05 -22.60 8.90
CA ASN A 379 -3.13 -21.59 9.95
C ASN A 379 -2.70 -20.23 9.41
N TYR A 380 -2.85 -19.17 10.20
CA TYR A 380 -2.43 -17.83 9.78
C TYR A 380 -0.93 -17.67 9.98
N GLU A 381 -0.24 -17.26 8.90
CA GLU A 381 1.19 -16.99 8.89
C GLU A 381 1.50 -15.62 8.27
N VAL A 382 2.63 -15.03 8.64
CA VAL A 382 3.09 -13.77 8.04
C VAL A 382 3.89 -14.08 6.79
N TYR A 383 3.44 -13.50 5.69
CA TYR A 383 4.11 -13.56 4.39
C TYR A 383 4.67 -12.20 4.00
N TYR A 384 5.69 -12.24 3.17
CA TYR A 384 6.41 -11.08 2.67
C TYR A 384 6.63 -11.18 1.16
N LYS A 385 6.60 -10.04 0.50
CA LYS A 385 6.96 -9.90 -0.91
C LYS A 385 7.64 -8.55 -1.13
N ARG A 386 8.61 -8.50 -2.05
CA ARG A 386 9.24 -7.24 -2.42
C ARG A 386 9.22 -6.99 -3.93
N ASN A 387 9.21 -5.71 -4.28
CA ASN A 387 9.53 -5.23 -5.60
C ASN A 387 10.90 -4.54 -5.53
N PRO A 388 11.95 -5.11 -6.18
CA PRO A 388 13.32 -4.63 -6.03
C PRO A 388 13.61 -3.31 -6.73
N THR A 389 12.72 -2.83 -7.60
CA THR A 389 12.95 -1.63 -8.40
C THR A 389 12.00 -0.47 -8.05
N GLY A 390 10.92 -0.75 -7.31
CA GLY A 390 9.89 0.24 -6.97
C GLY A 390 9.16 0.85 -8.17
N ASN A 391 9.49 0.40 -9.38
CA ASN A 391 8.72 0.80 -10.55
C ASN A 391 7.39 0.06 -10.55
N PRO A 392 6.28 0.76 -10.83
CA PRO A 392 5.05 0.09 -11.16
C PRO A 392 5.32 -0.70 -12.45
N SER A 393 5.56 -2.00 -12.33
CA SER A 393 5.61 -2.84 -13.50
C SER A 393 4.21 -2.86 -14.10
N SER A 394 4.12 -2.56 -15.39
CA SER A 394 3.06 -3.14 -16.19
C SER A 394 3.29 -4.65 -16.12
N ILE A 395 2.60 -5.34 -15.21
CA ILE A 395 2.63 -6.79 -15.17
C ILE A 395 1.89 -7.27 -16.43
N GLU A 396 2.65 -7.62 -17.44
CA GLU A 396 2.24 -8.71 -18.29
C GLU A 396 2.46 -9.98 -17.47
N GLU A 397 1.48 -10.31 -16.63
CA GLU A 397 1.41 -11.66 -16.08
C GLU A 397 1.47 -12.66 -17.22
N LYS A 398 2.27 -13.70 -17.03
CA LYS A 398 2.17 -14.93 -17.79
C LYS A 398 0.78 -15.54 -17.58
N ALA A 399 -0.24 -14.98 -18.23
CA ALA A 399 -1.54 -15.62 -18.40
C ALA A 399 -1.40 -16.92 -19.22
N GLU A 400 -0.21 -17.22 -19.74
CA GLU A 400 0.09 -18.45 -20.47
C GLU A 400 0.06 -19.73 -19.62
N ALA A 401 0.17 -19.63 -18.29
CA ALA A 401 0.22 -20.84 -17.44
C ALA A 401 -1.15 -21.41 -17.05
N LEU A 402 -2.26 -20.68 -17.24
CA LEU A 402 -3.58 -21.05 -16.73
C LEU A 402 -4.70 -21.11 -17.78
N GLY A 403 -4.41 -21.05 -19.08
CA GLY A 403 -5.43 -21.23 -20.13
C GLY A 403 -6.54 -20.16 -20.16
N GLN A 404 -6.36 -19.03 -19.45
CA GLN A 404 -7.31 -17.91 -19.52
C GLN A 404 -7.00 -17.04 -20.74
N ARG A 405 -7.99 -16.81 -21.58
CA ARG A 405 -7.92 -15.88 -22.70
C ARG A 405 -7.48 -14.50 -22.19
N VAL A 406 -6.26 -14.10 -22.53
CA VAL A 406 -5.74 -12.75 -22.32
C VAL A 406 -6.71 -11.78 -22.97
N ASP A 407 -7.11 -10.73 -22.26
CA ASP A 407 -7.89 -9.64 -22.86
C ASP A 407 -6.97 -8.86 -23.82
N VAL A 408 -6.98 -9.29 -25.06
CA VAL A 408 -6.12 -8.87 -26.17
C VAL A 408 -6.16 -7.37 -26.44
N MET A 409 -7.17 -6.69 -25.92
CA MET A 409 -7.51 -5.31 -26.28
C MET A 409 -6.67 -4.23 -25.59
N HIS A 410 -5.78 -4.57 -24.64
CA HIS A 410 -4.96 -3.59 -23.94
C HIS A 410 -3.64 -3.23 -24.66
N LYS A 411 -3.35 -3.83 -25.82
CA LYS A 411 -2.07 -3.70 -26.55
C LYS A 411 -2.13 -2.84 -27.81
N LEU A 412 -3.03 -1.88 -27.90
CA LEU A 412 -3.08 -1.00 -29.05
C LEU A 412 -1.88 -0.02 -29.06
N VAL A 413 -1.04 -0.06 -30.09
CA VAL A 413 0.17 0.73 -30.19
C VAL A 413 0.26 1.43 -31.55
N PRO A 414 0.47 2.71 -31.61
CA PRO A 414 0.40 3.70 -30.54
C PRO A 414 -1.03 4.10 -30.18
N ASN A 415 -1.26 4.56 -28.94
CA ASN A 415 -2.53 5.17 -28.56
C ASN A 415 -2.23 6.32 -27.58
N PRO A 416 -2.41 7.60 -27.90
CA PRO A 416 -3.01 8.12 -29.15
C PRO A 416 -2.20 7.87 -30.44
N PHE A 417 -2.84 7.87 -31.61
CA PHE A 417 -2.20 7.66 -32.91
C PHE A 417 -2.58 8.73 -33.94
N VAL A 418 -1.70 8.94 -34.94
CA VAL A 418 -1.91 9.93 -36.01
C VAL A 418 -2.46 9.28 -37.28
N SER A 419 -1.88 8.18 -37.74
CA SER A 419 -2.28 7.51 -38.96
C SER A 419 -3.14 6.30 -38.72
N PHE A 420 -2.60 5.30 -38.07
CA PHE A 420 -3.28 4.06 -37.63
C PHE A 420 -2.59 3.49 -36.39
N ALA A 421 -3.25 2.58 -35.71
CA ALA A 421 -2.73 1.80 -34.62
C ALA A 421 -2.75 0.30 -34.93
N THR A 422 -1.93 -0.49 -34.25
CA THR A 422 -1.83 -1.93 -34.40
C THR A 422 -2.11 -2.65 -33.09
N ILE A 423 -2.58 -3.90 -33.17
CA ILE A 423 -2.62 -4.81 -32.02
C ILE A 423 -1.58 -5.89 -32.26
N PRO A 424 -0.42 -5.86 -31.55
CA PRO A 424 0.62 -6.85 -31.72
C PRO A 424 0.13 -8.27 -31.50
N GLY A 425 0.46 -9.20 -32.40
CA GLY A 425 0.03 -10.59 -32.34
C GLY A 425 -1.36 -10.89 -32.91
N HIS A 426 -2.15 -9.85 -33.27
CA HIS A 426 -3.54 -10.03 -33.77
C HIS A 426 -3.78 -9.35 -35.14
N HIS A 427 -2.77 -9.32 -35.97
CA HIS A 427 -2.76 -8.58 -37.25
C HIS A 427 -3.89 -8.96 -38.18
N SER A 428 -4.28 -10.23 -38.24
CA SER A 428 -5.34 -10.75 -39.13
C SER A 428 -6.74 -10.69 -38.52
N GLU A 429 -6.89 -10.45 -37.24
CA GLU A 429 -8.18 -10.43 -36.57
C GLU A 429 -9.00 -9.18 -36.91
N LEU A 430 -10.33 -9.33 -36.89
CA LEU A 430 -11.26 -8.24 -37.17
C LEU A 430 -11.77 -7.59 -35.91
N PHE A 431 -11.78 -6.26 -35.94
CA PHE A 431 -12.23 -5.40 -34.84
C PHE A 431 -13.28 -4.40 -35.33
N ILE A 432 -14.34 -4.22 -34.60
CA ILE A 432 -15.39 -3.23 -34.86
C ILE A 432 -15.11 -1.96 -34.10
N LEU A 433 -15.17 -0.83 -34.76
CA LEU A 433 -14.96 0.48 -34.21
C LEU A 433 -16.27 1.26 -34.06
N TYR A 434 -16.47 1.91 -32.91
CA TYR A 434 -17.63 2.72 -32.60
C TYR A 434 -17.22 4.14 -32.26
N ASP A 435 -18.04 5.13 -32.53
CA ASP A 435 -17.89 6.50 -32.06
C ASP A 435 -18.37 6.66 -30.62
N ILE A 436 -18.24 7.87 -30.06
CA ILE A 436 -18.67 8.19 -28.68
C ILE A 436 -20.20 8.05 -28.46
N SER A 437 -20.99 8.02 -29.54
CA SER A 437 -22.44 7.83 -29.50
C SER A 437 -22.85 6.36 -29.63
N GLY A 438 -21.88 5.46 -29.79
CA GLY A 438 -22.10 4.02 -29.97
C GLY A 438 -22.43 3.61 -31.39
N HIS A 439 -22.34 4.50 -32.38
CA HIS A 439 -22.54 4.14 -33.79
C HIS A 439 -21.30 3.43 -34.34
N ARG A 440 -21.51 2.37 -35.10
CA ARG A 440 -20.44 1.64 -35.78
C ARG A 440 -19.82 2.53 -36.87
N VAL A 441 -18.52 2.79 -36.74
CA VAL A 441 -17.73 3.60 -37.66
C VAL A 441 -17.11 2.74 -38.79
N GLY A 442 -16.69 1.51 -38.45
CA GLY A 442 -16.06 0.62 -39.40
C GLY A 442 -15.57 -0.68 -38.75
N THR A 443 -15.03 -1.56 -39.63
CA THR A 443 -14.34 -2.78 -39.22
C THR A 443 -12.91 -2.73 -39.74
N TYR A 444 -11.95 -3.04 -38.88
CA TYR A 444 -10.51 -2.94 -39.15
C TYR A 444 -9.82 -4.27 -38.80
N ARG A 445 -8.75 -4.60 -39.54
CA ARG A 445 -7.81 -5.64 -39.07
C ARG A 445 -6.84 -5.08 -38.03
N GLY A 446 -6.35 -5.94 -37.14
CA GLY A 446 -5.48 -5.53 -36.06
C GLY A 446 -4.15 -4.86 -36.45
N GLU A 447 -3.76 -4.97 -37.70
CA GLU A 447 -2.58 -4.31 -38.29
C GLU A 447 -2.79 -2.83 -38.65
N ARG A 448 -4.06 -2.40 -38.93
CA ARG A 448 -4.37 -1.04 -39.41
C ARG A 448 -5.68 -0.50 -38.86
N ILE A 449 -5.71 -0.33 -37.54
CA ILE A 449 -6.92 0.15 -36.87
C ILE A 449 -6.97 1.68 -36.95
N GLY A 450 -8.11 2.17 -37.41
CA GLY A 450 -8.42 3.60 -37.45
C GLY A 450 -7.76 4.35 -38.63
N GLU A 451 -7.22 3.67 -39.62
CA GLU A 451 -6.76 4.29 -40.85
C GLU A 451 -7.94 5.04 -41.56
N GLY A 452 -7.68 6.30 -41.99
CA GLY A 452 -8.70 7.12 -42.62
C GLY A 452 -9.71 7.80 -41.69
N LEU A 453 -9.66 7.55 -40.37
CA LEU A 453 -10.54 8.23 -39.41
C LEU A 453 -10.18 9.72 -39.21
N LYS A 454 -11.19 10.51 -38.87
CA LYS A 454 -11.01 11.88 -38.36
C LYS A 454 -10.44 11.83 -36.96
N ALA A 455 -9.82 12.94 -36.51
CA ALA A 455 -9.40 13.08 -35.13
C ALA A 455 -10.60 12.95 -34.17
N GLY A 456 -10.48 12.16 -33.13
CA GLY A 456 -11.59 11.89 -32.20
C GLY A 456 -11.30 10.74 -31.25
N VAL A 457 -12.28 10.48 -30.38
CA VAL A 457 -12.30 9.36 -29.45
C VAL A 457 -13.21 8.28 -29.98
N TYR A 458 -12.74 7.05 -29.98
CA TYR A 458 -13.45 5.88 -30.49
C TYR A 458 -13.36 4.71 -29.50
N PHE A 459 -14.21 3.70 -29.72
CA PHE A 459 -14.24 2.48 -28.91
C PHE A 459 -14.08 1.26 -29.82
N LEU A 460 -13.10 0.44 -29.54
CA LEU A 460 -12.74 -0.74 -30.30
C LEU A 460 -13.26 -2.02 -29.62
N ARG A 461 -13.82 -2.95 -30.38
CA ARG A 461 -14.30 -4.25 -29.91
C ARG A 461 -13.93 -5.35 -30.90
N ALA A 462 -13.51 -6.54 -30.41
CA ALA A 462 -13.27 -7.70 -31.26
C ALA A 462 -14.59 -8.21 -31.87
N GLU A 463 -14.55 -8.61 -33.12
CA GLU A 463 -15.68 -9.25 -33.79
C GLU A 463 -15.83 -10.68 -33.25
N GLY A 464 -16.86 -10.99 -32.56
CA GLY A 464 -17.07 -12.30 -31.90
C GLY A 464 -17.44 -12.22 -30.42
N GLY A 465 -17.42 -11.05 -29.86
CA GLY A 465 -17.98 -10.75 -28.54
C GLY A 465 -17.16 -11.30 -27.35
N GLY A 466 -17.40 -10.75 -26.18
CA GLY A 466 -16.84 -11.23 -24.90
C GLY A 466 -15.86 -10.29 -24.24
N ALA A 467 -15.13 -9.45 -24.96
CA ALA A 467 -14.24 -8.45 -24.39
C ALA A 467 -14.91 -7.07 -24.28
N LYS A 468 -14.55 -6.29 -23.24
CA LYS A 468 -15.01 -4.91 -23.09
C LYS A 468 -14.41 -4.03 -24.20
N PRO A 469 -15.15 -3.00 -24.70
CA PRO A 469 -14.61 -2.07 -25.68
C PRO A 469 -13.41 -1.29 -25.10
N VAL A 470 -12.36 -1.15 -25.91
CA VAL A 470 -11.18 -0.35 -25.57
C VAL A 470 -11.29 1.04 -26.17
N ARG A 471 -11.03 2.06 -25.36
CA ARG A 471 -10.98 3.45 -25.82
C ARG A 471 -9.70 3.69 -26.63
N ILE A 472 -9.86 4.25 -27.83
CA ILE A 472 -8.72 4.70 -28.68
C ILE A 472 -8.87 6.18 -29.02
N VAL A 473 -7.75 6.85 -29.23
CA VAL A 473 -7.71 8.29 -29.52
C VAL A 473 -6.93 8.54 -30.79
N LYS A 474 -7.58 9.09 -31.81
CA LYS A 474 -6.91 9.59 -33.02
C LYS A 474 -6.66 11.08 -32.88
N VAL A 475 -5.43 11.49 -33.02
CA VAL A 475 -4.99 12.88 -33.06
C VAL A 475 -4.74 13.35 -34.49
N ARG A 476 -4.65 14.64 -34.70
CA ARG A 476 -4.40 15.23 -36.02
C ARG A 476 -3.00 14.93 -36.52
#